data_e1ffc330a22511afec5a6594e8d2ad1f
#
_entry.id   e1ffc330a22511afec5a6594e8d2ad1f
#
_cell.length_a   1.000
_cell.length_b   1.000
_cell.length_c   1.000
_cell.angle_alpha   90.00
_cell.angle_beta   90.00
_cell.angle_gamma   90.00
#
_symmetry.space_group_name_H-M   'P 1'
#
loop_
_entity.id
_entity.type
_entity.pdbx_description
1 polymer ?
#
loop_
_entity_poly.entity_id
_entity_poly.type
_entity_poly.pdbx_seq_one_letter_code
_entity_poly.pdbx_strand_id
1 'polypeptide(L)'
;EGMPVITGGADNAMAAVGGGVHSPGGLLISLGTSGTVVAPTKSAEADPEMRIHVMRHVIPYTWYLMGVVLSAGAALDWWRRISGCADFGQLVREAGSAKVGSDGVTFLPYLTGERTPHADANARGVFFGIHSGTERAHMTRAVMEGVSFALNDSLQLIENFDVNISEAIAVGGGANSSMWLQMLSDVMNLPLRTLVPSEGAPLGAAMLASVGIGIFDNVSDVAGAWLTNFSIITPEVSLQQAYDDAYGRYRSLYPALEKIFSDQTFHAASSR
;
A
#
# COMPACT_ATOMS: atom_id res chain seq x y z
N GLU A 1 -26.01 -25.66 -17.15
CA GLU A 1 -25.38 -26.23 -18.34
C GLU A 1 -25.39 -25.17 -19.47
N GLY A 2 -24.23 -24.89 -20.10
CA GLY A 2 -24.10 -23.87 -21.15
C GLY A 2 -23.73 -22.46 -20.70
N MET A 3 -23.47 -22.22 -19.41
CA MET A 3 -22.96 -20.92 -18.95
C MET A 3 -21.47 -20.77 -19.32
N PRO A 4 -21.05 -19.69 -20.01
CA PRO A 4 -19.65 -19.46 -20.30
C PRO A 4 -18.84 -19.27 -19.02
N VAL A 5 -17.66 -19.85 -18.99
CA VAL A 5 -16.67 -19.66 -17.89
C VAL A 5 -15.47 -18.95 -18.49
N ILE A 6 -15.17 -17.77 -17.95
CA ILE A 6 -14.05 -16.93 -18.41
C ILE A 6 -12.88 -17.10 -17.45
N THR A 7 -11.68 -17.32 -17.98
CA THR A 7 -10.45 -17.39 -17.19
C THR A 7 -10.17 -16.05 -16.53
N GLY A 8 -10.01 -16.07 -15.23
CA GLY A 8 -9.58 -14.91 -14.42
C GLY A 8 -8.05 -14.86 -14.22
N GLY A 9 -7.62 -14.25 -13.16
CA GLY A 9 -6.22 -14.15 -12.74
C GLY A 9 -6.07 -14.09 -11.23
N ALA A 10 -4.84 -13.85 -10.77
CA ALA A 10 -4.56 -13.63 -9.36
C ALA A 10 -5.33 -12.41 -8.83
N ASP A 11 -5.67 -12.43 -7.55
CA ASP A 11 -6.47 -11.40 -6.87
C ASP A 11 -5.92 -9.98 -7.07
N ASN A 12 -4.60 -9.80 -6.96
CA ASN A 12 -3.95 -8.49 -7.18
C ASN A 12 -4.09 -8.01 -8.64
N ALA A 13 -3.98 -8.91 -9.63
CA ALA A 13 -4.21 -8.57 -11.03
C ALA A 13 -5.68 -8.20 -11.28
N MET A 14 -6.60 -8.93 -10.62
CA MET A 14 -8.03 -8.63 -10.69
C MET A 14 -8.36 -7.31 -10.01
N ALA A 15 -7.76 -7.04 -8.84
CA ALA A 15 -7.93 -5.78 -8.13
C ALA A 15 -7.40 -4.59 -8.94
N ALA A 16 -6.29 -4.78 -9.66
CA ALA A 16 -5.75 -3.76 -10.56
C ALA A 16 -6.74 -3.44 -11.70
N VAL A 17 -7.30 -4.46 -12.36
CA VAL A 17 -8.34 -4.28 -13.39
C VAL A 17 -9.58 -3.59 -12.80
N GLY A 18 -10.08 -4.07 -11.65
CA GLY A 18 -11.26 -3.49 -11.00
C GLY A 18 -11.04 -2.06 -10.49
N GLY A 19 -9.79 -1.69 -10.21
CA GLY A 19 -9.39 -0.32 -9.92
C GLY A 19 -9.16 0.56 -11.16
N GLY A 20 -9.19 -0.02 -12.37
CA GLY A 20 -8.87 0.70 -13.61
C GLY A 20 -7.37 0.77 -13.93
N VAL A 21 -6.55 0.06 -13.15
CA VAL A 21 -5.09 -0.01 -13.35
C VAL A 21 -4.77 -1.22 -14.22
N HIS A 22 -4.91 -1.06 -15.53
CA HIS A 22 -4.78 -2.13 -16.50
C HIS A 22 -3.69 -1.87 -17.57
N SER A 23 -3.03 -0.73 -17.51
CA SER A 23 -1.95 -0.31 -18.43
C SER A 23 -0.83 0.41 -17.68
N PRO A 24 0.38 0.47 -18.24
CA PRO A 24 1.49 1.25 -17.65
C PRO A 24 1.11 2.71 -17.40
N GLY A 25 1.63 3.28 -16.33
CA GLY A 25 1.35 4.66 -15.89
C GLY A 25 0.38 4.76 -14.71
N GLY A 26 -0.41 3.73 -14.44
CA GLY A 26 -1.26 3.63 -13.25
C GLY A 26 -0.59 2.83 -12.12
N LEU A 27 -0.97 3.13 -10.89
CA LEU A 27 -0.55 2.43 -9.68
C LEU A 27 -1.78 2.03 -8.88
N LEU A 28 -1.87 0.77 -8.46
CA LEU A 28 -2.84 0.34 -7.45
C LEU A 28 -2.16 0.24 -6.09
N ILE A 29 -2.75 0.85 -5.08
CA ILE A 29 -2.34 0.71 -3.68
C ILE A 29 -3.47 0.03 -2.93
N SER A 30 -3.21 -1.16 -2.40
CA SER A 30 -4.17 -1.85 -1.53
C SER A 30 -3.79 -1.64 -0.06
N LEU A 31 -4.68 -1.04 0.70
CA LEU A 31 -4.54 -0.76 2.14
C LEU A 31 -5.47 -1.69 2.94
N GLY A 32 -5.14 -2.98 2.89
CA GLY A 32 -5.82 -4.06 3.63
C GLY A 32 -5.10 -4.42 4.94
N THR A 33 -5.25 -5.65 5.41
CA THR A 33 -4.48 -6.22 6.53
C THR A 33 -2.98 -6.11 6.24
N SER A 34 -2.56 -6.57 5.06
CA SER A 34 -1.28 -6.24 4.43
C SER A 34 -1.47 -5.10 3.42
N GLY A 35 -0.37 -4.51 2.96
CA GLY A 35 -0.36 -3.50 1.92
C GLY A 35 0.30 -4.03 0.65
N THR A 36 -0.24 -3.69 -0.52
CA THR A 36 0.43 -3.96 -1.79
C THR A 36 0.45 -2.74 -2.68
N VAL A 37 1.51 -2.60 -3.45
CA VAL A 37 1.67 -1.57 -4.49
C VAL A 37 1.89 -2.31 -5.80
N VAL A 38 1.01 -2.11 -6.77
CA VAL A 38 0.98 -2.84 -8.05
C VAL A 38 1.03 -1.87 -9.21
N ALA A 39 1.98 -2.05 -10.11
CA ALA A 39 2.11 -1.25 -11.33
C ALA A 39 2.22 -2.13 -12.57
N PRO A 40 1.31 -2.00 -13.55
CA PRO A 40 1.45 -2.68 -14.83
C PRO A 40 2.70 -2.21 -15.61
N THR A 41 3.36 -3.17 -16.26
CA THR A 41 4.56 -2.93 -17.10
C THR A 41 4.53 -3.78 -18.35
N LYS A 42 5.26 -3.38 -19.37
CA LYS A 42 5.50 -4.19 -20.58
C LYS A 42 6.75 -5.07 -20.46
N SER A 43 7.60 -4.83 -19.45
CA SER A 43 8.82 -5.60 -19.21
C SER A 43 8.57 -6.74 -18.23
N ALA A 44 9.19 -7.89 -18.48
CA ALA A 44 9.28 -9.02 -17.55
C ALA A 44 10.58 -8.97 -16.72
N GLU A 45 11.27 -7.83 -16.71
CA GLU A 45 12.52 -7.67 -15.99
C GLU A 45 12.33 -7.85 -14.49
N ALA A 46 13.14 -8.73 -13.92
CA ALA A 46 13.10 -9.02 -12.49
C ALA A 46 14.09 -8.11 -11.74
N ASP A 47 13.73 -7.74 -10.51
CA ASP A 47 14.67 -7.08 -9.60
C ASP A 47 15.82 -8.04 -9.24
N PRO A 48 17.09 -7.66 -9.53
CA PRO A 48 18.24 -8.51 -9.22
C PRO A 48 18.37 -8.89 -7.74
N GLU A 49 17.86 -8.05 -6.84
CA GLU A 49 17.84 -8.28 -5.39
C GLU A 49 16.55 -8.94 -4.89
N MET A 50 15.62 -9.27 -5.80
CA MET A 50 14.35 -9.95 -5.52
C MET A 50 13.46 -9.24 -4.49
N ARG A 51 13.55 -7.90 -4.38
CA ARG A 51 12.78 -7.08 -3.45
C ARG A 51 11.34 -6.84 -3.93
N ILE A 52 11.12 -6.96 -5.25
CA ILE A 52 9.84 -6.74 -5.94
C ILE A 52 9.47 -8.00 -6.72
N HIS A 53 8.19 -8.35 -6.69
CA HIS A 53 7.66 -9.43 -7.51
C HIS A 53 7.33 -8.94 -8.92
N VAL A 54 7.65 -9.76 -9.92
CA VAL A 54 7.23 -9.56 -11.31
C VAL A 54 6.30 -10.71 -11.68
N MET A 55 5.06 -10.38 -12.06
CA MET A 55 4.04 -11.37 -12.33
C MET A 55 3.32 -11.07 -13.65
N ARG A 56 2.73 -12.12 -14.24
CA ARG A 56 1.92 -11.99 -15.46
C ARG A 56 0.60 -11.30 -15.14
N HIS A 57 0.27 -10.24 -15.87
CA HIS A 57 -1.03 -9.59 -15.79
C HIS A 57 -2.08 -10.37 -16.60
N VAL A 58 -3.35 -10.18 -16.30
CA VAL A 58 -4.46 -10.76 -17.09
C VAL A 58 -4.64 -10.08 -18.44
N ILE A 59 -4.14 -8.87 -18.59
CA ILE A 59 -4.09 -8.18 -19.87
C ILE A 59 -3.01 -8.83 -20.74
N PRO A 60 -3.30 -9.19 -22.01
CA PRO A 60 -2.33 -9.78 -22.92
C PRO A 60 -1.04 -8.94 -23.03
N TYR A 61 0.10 -9.62 -23.06
CA TYR A 61 1.44 -9.02 -23.23
C TYR A 61 1.79 -7.95 -22.17
N THR A 62 1.17 -8.07 -20.98
CA THR A 62 1.39 -7.16 -19.88
C THR A 62 1.83 -7.95 -18.64
N TRP A 63 2.73 -7.37 -17.87
CA TRP A 63 3.21 -7.85 -16.58
C TRP A 63 2.82 -6.83 -15.51
N TYR A 64 3.05 -7.13 -14.26
CA TYR A 64 2.99 -6.14 -13.20
C TYR A 64 4.10 -6.36 -12.19
N LEU A 65 4.61 -5.24 -11.70
CA LEU A 65 5.52 -5.15 -10.57
C LEU A 65 4.68 -5.07 -9.31
N MET A 66 5.10 -5.73 -8.24
CA MET A 66 4.36 -5.72 -6.97
C MET A 66 5.31 -5.66 -5.77
N GLY A 67 5.20 -4.60 -4.99
CA GLY A 67 5.74 -4.51 -3.64
C GLY A 67 4.72 -4.97 -2.61
N VAL A 68 5.19 -5.57 -1.51
CA VAL A 68 4.33 -6.14 -0.45
C VAL A 68 4.82 -5.69 0.92
N VAL A 69 3.94 -5.04 1.66
CA VAL A 69 4.11 -4.66 3.08
C VAL A 69 3.27 -5.63 3.92
N LEU A 70 3.92 -6.40 4.79
CA LEU A 70 3.25 -7.48 5.52
C LEU A 70 2.24 -6.99 6.57
N SER A 71 2.49 -5.83 7.17
CA SER A 71 1.63 -5.28 8.23
C SER A 71 1.22 -3.84 7.91
N ALA A 72 0.15 -3.67 7.15
CA ALA A 72 -0.45 -2.36 6.85
C ALA A 72 -1.59 -2.03 7.83
N GLY A 73 -2.83 -2.33 7.48
CA GLY A 73 -3.95 -2.19 8.40
C GLY A 73 -3.80 -3.03 9.67
N ALA A 74 -3.09 -4.17 9.58
CA ALA A 74 -2.72 -4.97 10.74
C ALA A 74 -1.88 -4.21 11.76
N ALA A 75 -0.99 -3.32 11.33
CA ALA A 75 -0.18 -2.49 12.24
C ALA A 75 -1.06 -1.50 13.02
N LEU A 76 -2.04 -0.87 12.36
CA LEU A 76 -2.97 0.02 13.03
C LEU A 76 -3.94 -0.74 13.95
N ASP A 77 -4.40 -1.95 13.56
CA ASP A 77 -5.22 -2.79 14.44
C ASP A 77 -4.43 -3.30 15.66
N TRP A 78 -3.19 -3.72 15.47
CA TRP A 78 -2.29 -4.06 16.57
C TRP A 78 -2.14 -2.88 17.55
N TRP A 79 -1.87 -1.67 17.02
CA TRP A 79 -1.77 -0.47 17.85
C TRP A 79 -3.08 -0.15 18.58
N ARG A 80 -4.21 -0.25 17.89
CA ARG A 80 -5.54 -0.09 18.48
C ARG A 80 -5.73 -0.97 19.72
N ARG A 81 -5.38 -2.25 19.61
CA ARG A 81 -5.51 -3.22 20.70
C ARG A 81 -4.61 -2.90 21.90
N ILE A 82 -3.34 -2.62 21.67
CA ILE A 82 -2.39 -2.37 22.78
C ILE A 82 -2.55 -0.99 23.40
N SER A 83 -3.02 0.00 22.66
CA SER A 83 -3.31 1.34 23.19
C SER A 83 -4.63 1.43 23.97
N GLY A 84 -5.39 0.33 24.03
CA GLY A 84 -6.67 0.27 24.75
C GLY A 84 -7.79 1.08 24.07
N CYS A 85 -7.63 1.50 22.81
CA CYS A 85 -8.67 2.21 22.09
C CYS A 85 -9.56 1.22 21.33
N ALA A 86 -10.88 1.34 21.51
CA ALA A 86 -11.83 0.44 20.85
C ALA A 86 -12.19 0.88 19.41
N ASP A 87 -12.10 2.20 19.11
CA ASP A 87 -12.58 2.80 17.87
C ASP A 87 -11.45 3.30 16.98
N PHE A 88 -11.37 2.77 15.75
CA PHE A 88 -10.44 3.26 14.73
C PHE A 88 -10.64 4.74 14.37
N GLY A 89 -11.89 5.18 14.28
CA GLY A 89 -12.22 6.56 13.98
C GLY A 89 -11.67 7.52 15.03
N GLN A 90 -11.70 7.12 16.32
CA GLN A 90 -11.10 7.89 17.40
C GLN A 90 -9.58 7.99 17.22
N LEU A 91 -8.89 6.87 16.99
CA LEU A 91 -7.44 6.87 16.76
C LEU A 91 -7.03 7.76 15.60
N VAL A 92 -7.73 7.68 14.48
CA VAL A 92 -7.45 8.50 13.29
C VAL A 92 -7.68 9.99 13.59
N ARG A 93 -8.77 10.35 14.28
CA ARG A 93 -9.01 11.75 14.68
C ARG A 93 -7.92 12.26 15.62
N GLU A 94 -7.49 11.47 16.60
CA GLU A 94 -6.38 11.84 17.50
C GLU A 94 -5.07 12.02 16.73
N ALA A 95 -4.75 11.12 15.82
CA ALA A 95 -3.56 11.24 14.96
C ALA A 95 -3.55 12.54 14.15
N GLY A 96 -4.73 13.05 13.77
CA GLY A 96 -4.89 14.33 13.07
C GLY A 96 -4.45 15.54 13.88
N SER A 97 -4.38 15.45 15.22
CA SER A 97 -3.88 16.54 16.08
C SER A 97 -2.35 16.60 16.15
N ALA A 98 -1.66 15.51 15.83
CA ALA A 98 -0.21 15.48 15.77
C ALA A 98 0.31 16.06 14.46
N LYS A 99 1.46 16.70 14.47
CA LYS A 99 2.12 17.25 13.27
C LYS A 99 2.70 16.15 12.39
N VAL A 100 2.97 16.47 11.13
CA VAL A 100 3.74 15.61 10.22
C VAL A 100 5.09 15.24 10.85
N GLY A 101 5.47 13.97 10.71
CA GLY A 101 6.67 13.42 11.34
C GLY A 101 6.50 13.10 12.82
N SER A 102 5.24 13.13 13.35
CA SER A 102 4.85 12.61 14.66
C SER A 102 5.72 13.13 15.81
N ASP A 103 6.15 14.40 15.74
CA ASP A 103 7.08 15.04 16.68
C ASP A 103 8.40 14.25 16.86
N GLY A 104 8.90 13.66 15.77
CA GLY A 104 10.13 12.84 15.74
C GLY A 104 9.92 11.37 16.05
N VAL A 105 8.73 10.94 16.45
CA VAL A 105 8.42 9.52 16.64
C VAL A 105 8.28 8.84 15.28
N THR A 106 9.03 7.76 15.08
CA THR A 106 9.03 6.98 13.84
C THR A 106 8.69 5.53 14.15
N PHE A 107 7.89 4.89 13.30
CA PHE A 107 7.50 3.50 13.46
C PHE A 107 7.92 2.65 12.27
N LEU A 108 8.60 1.51 12.52
CA LEU A 108 8.81 0.45 11.53
C LEU A 108 7.66 -0.56 11.66
N PRO A 109 6.84 -0.78 10.61
CA PRO A 109 5.65 -1.64 10.71
C PRO A 109 5.95 -3.14 10.58
N TYR A 110 7.16 -3.60 10.82
CA TYR A 110 7.64 -4.96 10.54
C TYR A 110 7.21 -5.97 11.60
N LEU A 111 5.95 -5.98 12.01
CA LEU A 111 5.44 -6.79 13.13
C LEU A 111 5.61 -8.30 12.92
N THR A 112 5.61 -8.75 11.66
CA THR A 112 5.70 -10.16 11.26
C THR A 112 6.85 -10.42 10.29
N GLY A 113 7.92 -9.63 10.39
CA GLY A 113 8.94 -9.51 9.36
C GLY A 113 8.50 -8.51 8.29
N GLU A 114 9.33 -8.34 7.27
CA GLU A 114 8.96 -7.52 6.11
C GLU A 114 9.46 -8.15 4.81
N ARG A 115 8.65 -7.98 3.74
CA ARG A 115 8.98 -8.46 2.41
C ARG A 115 9.67 -7.38 1.58
N THR A 116 8.97 -6.34 1.19
CA THR A 116 9.52 -5.22 0.42
C THR A 116 9.87 -4.08 1.38
N PRO A 117 11.09 -3.52 1.35
CA PRO A 117 12.21 -3.80 0.45
C PRO A 117 13.23 -4.81 1.00
N HIS A 118 13.04 -5.37 2.17
CA HIS A 118 14.11 -6.01 2.95
C HIS A 118 14.21 -7.52 2.79
N ALA A 119 13.08 -8.20 2.46
CA ALA A 119 12.96 -9.66 2.42
C ALA A 119 13.46 -10.33 3.73
N ASP A 120 13.23 -9.69 4.88
CA ASP A 120 13.72 -10.09 6.20
C ASP A 120 12.58 -10.59 7.09
N ALA A 121 12.54 -11.91 7.32
CA ALA A 121 11.57 -12.54 8.23
C ALA A 121 11.86 -12.24 9.72
N ASN A 122 13.06 -11.78 10.05
CA ASN A 122 13.48 -11.47 11.42
C ASN A 122 13.25 -10.00 11.79
N ALA A 123 12.99 -9.12 10.82
CA ALA A 123 12.65 -7.73 11.11
C ALA A 123 11.44 -7.66 12.06
N ARG A 124 11.44 -6.69 12.96
CA ARG A 124 10.36 -6.48 13.96
C ARG A 124 9.93 -5.03 14.01
N GLY A 125 8.72 -4.81 14.50
CA GLY A 125 8.19 -3.48 14.73
C GLY A 125 9.03 -2.70 15.75
N VAL A 126 9.30 -1.43 15.44
CA VAL A 126 10.11 -0.54 16.29
C VAL A 126 9.45 0.82 16.37
N PHE A 127 9.32 1.36 17.58
CA PHE A 127 9.11 2.78 17.78
C PHE A 127 10.44 3.44 18.15
N PHE A 128 10.80 4.46 17.42
CA PHE A 128 12.00 5.26 17.64
C PHE A 128 11.63 6.71 17.95
N GLY A 129 12.43 7.39 18.79
CA GLY A 129 12.25 8.83 19.05
C GLY A 129 11.18 9.16 20.10
N ILE A 130 10.72 8.20 20.91
CA ILE A 130 9.79 8.44 22.02
C ILE A 130 10.46 9.30 23.08
N HIS A 131 9.75 10.33 23.55
CA HIS A 131 10.19 11.24 24.62
C HIS A 131 9.05 11.49 25.63
N SER A 132 9.33 12.20 26.72
CA SER A 132 8.38 12.42 27.82
C SER A 132 7.08 13.16 27.44
N GLY A 133 7.08 13.89 26.31
CA GLY A 133 5.91 14.58 25.76
C GLY A 133 5.14 13.76 24.71
N THR A 134 5.60 12.53 24.42
CA THR A 134 4.93 11.70 23.43
C THR A 134 3.56 11.22 23.94
N GLU A 135 2.53 11.47 23.17
CA GLU A 135 1.15 11.08 23.44
C GLU A 135 0.66 10.01 22.46
N ARG A 136 -0.51 9.41 22.75
CA ARG A 136 -1.14 8.41 21.86
C ARG A 136 -1.39 8.97 20.44
N ALA A 137 -1.69 10.25 20.31
CA ALA A 137 -1.83 10.92 19.02
C ALA A 137 -0.56 10.80 18.15
N HIS A 138 0.60 11.09 18.72
CA HIS A 138 1.90 10.97 18.07
C HIS A 138 2.20 9.51 17.68
N MET A 139 1.99 8.58 18.61
CA MET A 139 2.20 7.14 18.35
C MET A 139 1.28 6.61 17.25
N THR A 140 -0.01 7.01 17.25
CA THR A 140 -0.96 6.60 16.22
C THR A 140 -0.55 7.16 14.86
N ARG A 141 -0.19 8.44 14.81
CA ARG A 141 0.29 9.06 13.57
C ARG A 141 1.55 8.38 13.05
N ALA A 142 2.51 8.08 13.94
CA ALA A 142 3.74 7.37 13.58
C ALA A 142 3.45 5.99 12.96
N VAL A 143 2.45 5.24 13.48
CA VAL A 143 2.02 3.97 12.87
C VAL A 143 1.48 4.17 11.47
N MET A 144 0.60 5.15 11.25
CA MET A 144 0.04 5.46 9.93
C MET A 144 1.11 5.95 8.95
N GLU A 145 2.01 6.83 9.39
CA GLU A 145 3.16 7.31 8.60
C GLU A 145 4.11 6.16 8.27
N GLY A 146 4.46 5.31 9.22
CA GLY A 146 5.34 4.16 9.01
C GLY A 146 4.82 3.18 7.95
N VAL A 147 3.53 2.90 7.95
CA VAL A 147 2.89 2.09 6.90
C VAL A 147 2.93 2.81 5.55
N SER A 148 2.66 4.11 5.53
CA SER A 148 2.71 4.93 4.30
C SER A 148 4.13 4.98 3.73
N PHE A 149 5.16 5.08 4.58
CA PHE A 149 6.57 5.02 4.18
C PHE A 149 6.97 3.64 3.62
N ALA A 150 6.50 2.54 4.24
CA ALA A 150 6.75 1.20 3.72
C ALA A 150 6.11 0.98 2.33
N LEU A 151 4.92 1.53 2.10
CA LEU A 151 4.30 1.53 0.77
C LEU A 151 5.07 2.42 -0.22
N ASN A 152 5.61 3.54 0.24
CA ASN A 152 6.47 4.39 -0.59
C ASN A 152 7.79 3.72 -0.95
N ASP A 153 8.41 2.91 -0.08
CA ASP A 153 9.57 2.08 -0.44
C ASP A 153 9.26 1.18 -1.65
N SER A 154 8.04 0.62 -1.69
CA SER A 154 7.59 -0.19 -2.83
C SER A 154 7.46 0.64 -4.11
N LEU A 155 6.92 1.86 -4.04
CA LEU A 155 6.83 2.78 -5.18
C LEU A 155 8.22 3.16 -5.68
N GLN A 156 9.14 3.56 -4.80
CA GLN A 156 10.51 3.96 -5.16
C GLN A 156 11.27 2.82 -5.86
N LEU A 157 11.02 1.57 -5.47
CA LEU A 157 11.60 0.41 -6.16
C LEU A 157 10.97 0.20 -7.54
N ILE A 158 9.65 0.37 -7.67
CA ILE A 158 8.93 0.24 -8.93
C ILE A 158 9.40 1.28 -9.96
N GLU A 159 9.65 2.51 -9.52
CA GLU A 159 10.14 3.60 -10.40
C GLU A 159 11.50 3.31 -11.03
N ASN A 160 12.32 2.42 -10.44
CA ASN A 160 13.58 1.99 -11.05
C ASN A 160 13.40 1.12 -12.31
N PHE A 161 12.16 0.67 -12.62
CA PHE A 161 11.85 -0.20 -13.77
C PHE A 161 11.30 0.57 -14.98
N ASP A 162 11.64 1.84 -15.13
CA ASP A 162 11.17 2.68 -16.24
C ASP A 162 9.64 2.76 -16.36
N VAL A 163 8.96 2.75 -15.21
CA VAL A 163 7.52 2.92 -15.11
C VAL A 163 7.21 4.34 -14.64
N ASN A 164 6.69 5.17 -15.54
CA ASN A 164 6.31 6.54 -15.20
C ASN A 164 4.93 6.56 -14.55
N ILE A 165 4.87 6.65 -13.23
CA ILE A 165 3.62 6.70 -12.46
C ILE A 165 3.16 8.15 -12.37
N SER A 166 1.92 8.41 -12.79
CA SER A 166 1.31 9.76 -12.76
C SER A 166 0.16 9.89 -11.77
N GLU A 167 -0.46 8.79 -11.40
CA GLU A 167 -1.55 8.74 -10.41
C GLU A 167 -1.62 7.35 -9.78
N ALA A 168 -2.21 7.28 -8.60
CA ALA A 168 -2.48 6.01 -7.95
C ALA A 168 -3.96 5.86 -7.61
N ILE A 169 -4.42 4.60 -7.55
CA ILE A 169 -5.76 4.24 -7.10
C ILE A 169 -5.63 3.48 -5.79
N ALA A 170 -6.29 3.96 -4.74
CA ALA A 170 -6.28 3.35 -3.43
C ALA A 170 -7.56 2.52 -3.22
N VAL A 171 -7.37 1.28 -2.73
CA VAL A 171 -8.44 0.33 -2.40
C VAL A 171 -8.21 -0.29 -1.02
N GLY A 172 -9.20 -1.02 -0.51
CA GLY A 172 -9.12 -1.72 0.77
C GLY A 172 -9.65 -0.89 1.95
N GLY A 173 -9.68 -1.50 3.14
CA GLY A 173 -10.29 -0.89 4.33
C GLY A 173 -9.67 0.42 4.78
N GLY A 174 -8.36 0.58 4.63
CA GLY A 174 -7.65 1.83 4.95
C GLY A 174 -8.01 2.98 4.01
N ALA A 175 -8.45 2.69 2.78
CA ALA A 175 -8.92 3.69 1.83
C ALA A 175 -10.25 4.37 2.25
N ASN A 176 -10.91 3.89 3.30
CA ASN A 176 -12.08 4.58 3.87
C ASN A 176 -11.68 5.76 4.79
N SER A 177 -10.40 5.93 5.10
CA SER A 177 -9.90 7.04 5.92
C SER A 177 -9.36 8.15 5.03
N SER A 178 -10.08 9.25 4.91
CA SER A 178 -9.64 10.43 4.14
C SER A 178 -8.30 10.98 4.66
N MET A 179 -8.10 10.95 5.98
CA MET A 179 -6.83 11.38 6.58
C MET A 179 -5.66 10.48 6.16
N TRP A 180 -5.85 9.14 6.15
CA TRP A 180 -4.78 8.24 5.74
C TRP A 180 -4.50 8.33 4.24
N LEU A 181 -5.53 8.52 3.44
CA LEU A 181 -5.37 8.76 2.01
C LEU A 181 -4.63 10.06 1.72
N GLN A 182 -4.94 11.16 2.45
CA GLN A 182 -4.19 12.41 2.31
C GLN A 182 -2.72 12.20 2.69
N MET A 183 -2.46 11.57 3.83
CA MET A 183 -1.10 11.24 4.26
C MET A 183 -0.35 10.41 3.20
N LEU A 184 -1.01 9.41 2.62
CA LEU A 184 -0.40 8.56 1.59
C LEU A 184 -0.11 9.35 0.30
N SER A 185 -1.04 10.23 -0.12
CA SER A 185 -0.85 11.14 -1.24
C SER A 185 0.34 12.07 -1.02
N ASP A 186 0.44 12.65 0.18
CA ASP A 186 1.52 13.56 0.56
C ASP A 186 2.88 12.82 0.60
N VAL A 187 2.94 11.64 1.22
CA VAL A 187 4.16 10.82 1.32
C VAL A 187 4.67 10.39 -0.05
N MET A 188 3.78 9.98 -0.93
CA MET A 188 4.14 9.51 -2.28
C MET A 188 4.28 10.65 -3.30
N ASN A 189 3.85 11.85 -2.93
CA ASN A 189 3.75 12.99 -3.83
C ASN A 189 2.98 12.67 -5.13
N LEU A 190 1.89 11.90 -4.99
CA LEU A 190 1.05 11.45 -6.11
C LEU A 190 -0.42 11.76 -5.85
N PRO A 191 -1.17 12.19 -6.87
CA PRO A 191 -2.62 12.21 -6.79
C PRO A 191 -3.17 10.81 -6.55
N LEU A 192 -4.07 10.68 -5.56
CA LEU A 192 -4.77 9.43 -5.29
C LEU A 192 -6.22 9.52 -5.73
N ARG A 193 -6.69 8.48 -6.41
CA ARG A 193 -8.11 8.28 -6.73
C ARG A 193 -8.66 7.14 -5.89
N THR A 194 -9.90 7.28 -5.45
CA THR A 194 -10.64 6.20 -4.79
C THR A 194 -11.93 5.95 -5.53
N LEU A 195 -12.26 4.69 -5.72
CA LEU A 195 -13.55 4.26 -6.29
C LEU A 195 -14.61 4.18 -5.19
N VAL A 196 -15.83 4.58 -5.54
CA VAL A 196 -17.00 4.44 -4.66
C VAL A 196 -18.11 3.70 -5.42
N PRO A 197 -18.49 2.47 -5.03
CA PRO A 197 -17.84 1.60 -4.04
C PRO A 197 -16.53 0.97 -4.53
N SER A 198 -15.64 0.59 -3.60
CA SER A 198 -14.35 -0.03 -3.90
C SER A 198 -14.48 -1.55 -3.86
N GLU A 199 -14.88 -2.16 -4.98
CA GLU A 199 -15.11 -3.62 -5.09
C GLU A 199 -13.86 -4.43 -5.46
N GLY A 200 -12.77 -3.78 -5.85
CA GLY A 200 -11.47 -4.41 -6.11
C GLY A 200 -11.53 -5.63 -7.04
N ALA A 201 -11.01 -6.77 -6.57
CA ALA A 201 -10.88 -7.99 -7.38
C ALA A 201 -12.22 -8.56 -7.91
N PRO A 202 -13.35 -8.58 -7.16
CA PRO A 202 -14.64 -8.99 -7.71
C PRO A 202 -15.09 -8.16 -8.91
N LEU A 203 -14.89 -6.85 -8.87
CA LEU A 203 -15.22 -5.97 -9.99
C LEU A 203 -14.34 -6.27 -11.21
N GLY A 204 -13.04 -6.46 -11.02
CA GLY A 204 -12.12 -6.87 -12.09
C GLY A 204 -12.52 -8.19 -12.74
N ALA A 205 -12.96 -9.16 -11.95
CA ALA A 205 -13.47 -10.44 -12.47
C ALA A 205 -14.75 -10.24 -13.30
N ALA A 206 -15.67 -9.40 -12.85
CA ALA A 206 -16.89 -9.06 -13.61
C ALA A 206 -16.55 -8.32 -14.92
N MET A 207 -15.56 -7.42 -14.90
CA MET A 207 -15.08 -6.73 -16.10
C MET A 207 -14.51 -7.71 -17.13
N LEU A 208 -13.66 -8.66 -16.71
CA LEU A 208 -13.15 -9.70 -17.61
C LEU A 208 -14.26 -10.61 -18.14
N ALA A 209 -15.23 -10.96 -17.29
CA ALA A 209 -16.38 -11.76 -17.72
C ALA A 209 -17.18 -11.05 -18.82
N SER A 210 -17.41 -9.74 -18.68
CA SER A 210 -18.14 -8.93 -19.67
C SER A 210 -17.43 -8.86 -21.02
N VAL A 211 -16.09 -8.77 -21.02
CA VAL A 211 -15.27 -8.86 -22.24
C VAL A 211 -15.34 -10.27 -22.84
N GLY A 212 -15.20 -11.30 -21.99
CA GLY A 212 -15.17 -12.69 -22.45
C GLY A 212 -16.47 -13.18 -23.11
N ILE A 213 -17.62 -12.57 -22.75
CA ILE A 213 -18.92 -12.86 -23.41
C ILE A 213 -19.32 -11.84 -24.49
N GLY A 214 -18.40 -10.90 -24.80
CA GLY A 214 -18.58 -9.96 -25.93
C GLY A 214 -19.52 -8.78 -25.65
N ILE A 215 -19.74 -8.40 -24.38
CA ILE A 215 -20.48 -7.16 -24.03
C ILE A 215 -19.60 -5.93 -24.29
N PHE A 216 -18.31 -6.06 -24.07
CA PHE A 216 -17.28 -5.05 -24.38
C PHE A 216 -16.15 -5.68 -25.18
N ASP A 217 -15.49 -4.89 -26.03
CA ASP A 217 -14.39 -5.37 -26.87
C ASP A 217 -13.09 -5.60 -26.08
N ASN A 218 -12.86 -4.81 -25.05
CA ASN A 218 -11.65 -4.88 -24.22
C ASN A 218 -11.87 -4.29 -22.81
N VAL A 219 -10.87 -4.48 -21.93
CA VAL A 219 -10.92 -4.02 -20.55
C VAL A 219 -10.96 -2.49 -20.43
N SER A 220 -10.33 -1.75 -21.34
CA SER A 220 -10.35 -0.28 -21.31
C SER A 220 -11.76 0.27 -21.52
N ASP A 221 -12.53 -0.34 -22.42
CA ASP A 221 -13.90 0.07 -22.73
C ASP A 221 -14.83 -0.16 -21.52
N VAL A 222 -14.74 -1.32 -20.88
CA VAL A 222 -15.53 -1.59 -19.68
C VAL A 222 -15.09 -0.72 -18.50
N ALA A 223 -13.79 -0.46 -18.34
CA ALA A 223 -13.28 0.44 -17.32
C ALA A 223 -13.84 1.86 -17.50
N GLY A 224 -13.80 2.39 -18.73
CA GLY A 224 -14.37 3.70 -19.05
C GLY A 224 -15.88 3.80 -18.79
N ALA A 225 -16.62 2.70 -19.01
CA ALA A 225 -18.07 2.67 -18.80
C ALA A 225 -18.48 2.48 -17.33
N TRP A 226 -17.73 1.69 -16.55
CA TRP A 226 -18.13 1.30 -15.20
C TRP A 226 -17.44 2.12 -14.10
N LEU A 227 -16.21 2.60 -14.33
CA LEU A 227 -15.43 3.32 -13.32
C LEU A 227 -15.59 4.83 -13.52
N THR A 228 -16.75 5.36 -13.15
CA THR A 228 -17.10 6.78 -13.37
C THR A 228 -17.08 7.63 -12.11
N ASN A 229 -17.18 7.02 -10.92
CA ASN A 229 -17.24 7.73 -9.65
C ASN A 229 -15.92 7.64 -8.90
N PHE A 230 -15.12 8.70 -8.99
CA PHE A 230 -13.87 8.82 -8.24
C PHE A 230 -13.92 10.03 -7.31
N SER A 231 -13.36 9.86 -6.11
CA SER A 231 -12.85 10.98 -5.32
C SER A 231 -11.36 11.13 -5.59
N ILE A 232 -10.88 12.36 -5.72
CA ILE A 232 -9.47 12.66 -6.00
C ILE A 232 -8.90 13.42 -4.80
N ILE A 233 -7.74 12.97 -4.33
CA ILE A 233 -6.95 13.60 -3.28
C ILE A 233 -5.62 13.99 -3.91
N THR A 234 -5.22 15.24 -3.75
CA THR A 234 -3.94 15.75 -4.28
C THR A 234 -2.96 15.99 -3.15
N PRO A 235 -1.65 15.82 -3.40
CA PRO A 235 -0.62 16.10 -2.40
C PRO A 235 -0.66 17.56 -1.94
N GLU A 236 -0.40 17.76 -0.65
CA GLU A 236 -0.22 19.11 -0.09
C GLU A 236 1.25 19.52 -0.17
N VAL A 237 1.59 20.31 -1.18
CA VAL A 237 2.98 20.71 -1.48
C VAL A 237 3.71 21.33 -0.29
N SER A 238 2.98 22.04 0.58
CA SER A 238 3.54 22.69 1.78
C SER A 238 4.08 21.68 2.81
N LEU A 239 3.62 20.43 2.78
CA LEU A 239 4.02 19.37 3.70
C LEU A 239 5.15 18.47 3.15
N GLN A 240 5.52 18.61 1.86
CA GLN A 240 6.45 17.71 1.20
C GLN A 240 7.78 17.61 1.95
N GLN A 241 8.43 18.73 2.27
CA GLN A 241 9.72 18.73 2.96
C GLN A 241 9.65 18.02 4.33
N ALA A 242 8.55 18.21 5.07
CA ALA A 242 8.36 17.56 6.36
C ALA A 242 8.22 16.04 6.24
N TYR A 243 7.53 15.57 5.19
CA TYR A 243 7.43 14.14 4.91
C TYR A 243 8.74 13.55 4.37
N ASP A 244 9.48 14.28 3.55
CA ASP A 244 10.81 13.85 3.07
C ASP A 244 11.77 13.67 4.24
N ASP A 245 11.81 14.61 5.19
CA ASP A 245 12.63 14.53 6.39
C ASP A 245 12.21 13.33 7.29
N ALA A 246 10.91 13.10 7.46
CA ALA A 246 10.38 11.98 8.24
C ALA A 246 10.67 10.63 7.55
N TYR A 247 10.52 10.56 6.24
CA TYR A 247 10.85 9.39 5.44
C TYR A 247 12.35 9.08 5.47
N GLY A 248 13.21 10.09 5.40
CA GLY A 248 14.65 9.95 5.56
C GLY A 248 15.03 9.31 6.90
N ARG A 249 14.40 9.73 8.01
CA ARG A 249 14.57 9.11 9.32
C ARG A 249 14.10 7.66 9.32
N TYR A 250 12.89 7.38 8.79
CA TYR A 250 12.34 6.04 8.68
C TYR A 250 13.31 5.09 7.95
N ARG A 251 13.81 5.48 6.78
CA ARG A 251 14.74 4.67 5.99
C ARG A 251 16.08 4.40 6.66
N SER A 252 16.53 5.29 7.54
CA SER A 252 17.80 5.10 8.26
C SER A 252 17.74 4.06 9.38
N LEU A 253 16.52 3.69 9.84
CA LEU A 253 16.37 2.81 11.01
C LEU A 253 16.65 1.34 10.69
N TYR A 254 16.13 0.81 9.58
CA TYR A 254 16.34 -0.60 9.28
C TYR A 254 17.81 -0.97 9.12
N PRO A 255 18.66 -0.27 8.35
CA PRO A 255 20.07 -0.58 8.25
C PRO A 255 20.81 -0.51 9.59
N ALA A 256 20.38 0.38 10.49
CA ALA A 256 20.97 0.48 11.83
C ALA A 256 20.57 -0.68 12.75
N LEU A 257 19.44 -1.35 12.48
CA LEU A 257 18.87 -2.41 13.32
C LEU A 257 19.00 -3.80 12.71
N GLU A 258 19.32 -3.93 11.44
CA GLU A 258 19.36 -5.19 10.68
C GLU A 258 20.21 -6.27 11.39
N LYS A 259 21.40 -5.88 11.87
CA LYS A 259 22.26 -6.81 12.61
C LYS A 259 21.61 -7.28 13.91
N ILE A 260 20.87 -6.40 14.59
CA ILE A 260 20.17 -6.75 15.83
C ILE A 260 19.03 -7.74 15.54
N PHE A 261 18.31 -7.54 14.43
CA PHE A 261 17.27 -8.48 14.01
C PHE A 261 17.81 -9.85 13.65
N SER A 262 18.95 -9.91 12.95
CA SER A 262 19.59 -11.18 12.56
C SER A 262 20.18 -11.95 13.75
N ASP A 263 20.69 -11.26 14.77
CA ASP A 263 21.28 -11.88 15.95
C ASP A 263 20.22 -12.42 16.95
N GLN A 264 18.96 -12.02 16.81
CA GLN A 264 17.86 -12.45 17.67
C GLN A 264 16.99 -13.50 16.94
N THR A 265 17.08 -14.76 17.40
CA THR A 265 16.12 -15.78 17.00
C THR A 265 14.77 -15.48 17.68
N PHE A 266 13.97 -14.61 17.08
CA PHE A 266 12.60 -14.43 17.54
C PHE A 266 11.78 -15.67 17.22
N HIS A 267 11.52 -16.51 18.23
CA HIS A 267 10.53 -17.56 18.09
C HIS A 267 9.19 -16.92 17.76
N ALA A 268 8.67 -17.18 16.58
CA ALA A 268 7.32 -16.79 16.23
C ALA A 268 6.41 -17.35 17.33
N ALA A 269 5.76 -16.46 18.07
CA ALA A 269 4.69 -16.89 18.94
C ALA A 269 3.63 -17.53 18.06
N SER A 270 3.53 -18.86 18.13
CA SER A 270 2.52 -19.63 17.44
C SER A 270 1.16 -19.00 17.78
N SER A 271 0.49 -18.48 16.76
CA SER A 271 -0.88 -18.00 16.86
C SER A 271 -1.75 -19.12 17.46
N ARG A 272 -2.19 -18.93 18.69
CA ARG A 272 -3.31 -19.64 19.27
C ARG A 272 -4.60 -18.86 19.01
#